data_31677c4ad3732662ee89a973252efee6
#
_entry.id   31677c4ad3732662ee89a973252efee6
#
_cell.length_a   1.000
_cell.length_b   1.000
_cell.length_c   1.000
_cell.angle_alpha   90.00
_cell.angle_beta   90.00
_cell.angle_gamma   90.00
#
_symmetry.space_group_name_H-M   'P 1'
#
loop_
_entity.id
_entity.type
_entity.pdbx_description
1 polymer ?
#
loop_
_entity_poly.entity_id
_entity_poly.type
_entity_poly.pdbx_seq_one_letter_code
_entity_poly.pdbx_strand_id
1 'polypeptide(L)'
;MSLLKTKEYVISFISQSIGIPNGLEYIYEDIPDDIVKQISIALTGKDVHTETFEEDDSPIVDEFIQWAQEVYEEVCKENNIPAVWKSKWPNNKRFAVALTHDSDSIEVTEEHLQKVKDRFSESDLKEALEGRKNLYWNIERIKEAEDKFRFKSSFYFLTSEYNVEQYKDVLDELMKNGWEIGLHAGFGTHDNEDKMKEDIVEFKKQLGYRPRGVREHYLQFDYHKTLDFLERNEFVYDTTLGFREHPGFFLGTSMPFYPPKENWERREIIELPLIIMDTSLWGYMDLDEESGMKIIEYYIANIKKFGGLLTILWHQEAFLMKRGEIYTRILEKLSKENCFVSSGITIAEWWNNRNNSEISIVEDSQKGWKCIINNAAKGMCIEAKIFDLTKSISINGPGRIIDKSEADGEIHYSIELEGDCELFYV
;
A
#
# COMPACT_ATOMS: atom_id res chain seq x y z
N MET A 1 -17.14 -24.46 -6.34
CA MET A 1 -15.77 -24.40 -5.77
C MET A 1 -15.89 -24.54 -4.28
N SER A 2 -15.03 -25.27 -3.59
CA SER A 2 -15.31 -25.64 -2.21
C SER A 2 -15.03 -24.47 -1.27
N LEU A 3 -15.94 -24.23 -0.32
CA LEU A 3 -15.78 -23.31 0.81
C LEU A 3 -14.43 -23.51 1.52
N LEU A 4 -13.90 -24.73 1.48
CA LEU A 4 -12.59 -25.08 2.05
C LEU A 4 -11.45 -24.24 1.44
N LYS A 5 -11.32 -24.15 0.12
CA LYS A 5 -10.25 -23.36 -0.52
C LYS A 5 -10.38 -21.86 -0.24
N THR A 6 -11.60 -21.34 -0.19
CA THR A 6 -11.87 -19.97 0.22
C THR A 6 -11.39 -19.74 1.65
N LYS A 7 -11.69 -20.65 2.56
CA LYS A 7 -11.30 -20.59 3.96
C LYS A 7 -9.77 -20.65 4.12
N GLU A 8 -9.10 -21.56 3.41
CA GLU A 8 -7.64 -21.67 3.40
C GLU A 8 -6.98 -20.35 2.95
N TYR A 9 -7.51 -19.74 1.88
CA TYR A 9 -7.03 -18.44 1.41
C TYR A 9 -7.23 -17.33 2.46
N VAL A 10 -8.43 -17.23 3.06
CA VAL A 10 -8.74 -16.18 4.05
C VAL A 10 -7.87 -16.34 5.30
N ILE A 11 -7.67 -17.58 5.78
CA ILE A 11 -6.77 -17.85 6.91
C ILE A 11 -5.34 -17.45 6.60
N SER A 12 -4.83 -17.80 5.41
CA SER A 12 -3.50 -17.40 4.96
C SER A 12 -3.36 -15.88 4.87
N PHE A 13 -4.36 -15.19 4.32
CA PHE A 13 -4.39 -13.73 4.22
C PHE A 13 -4.34 -13.06 5.61
N ILE A 14 -5.17 -13.51 6.55
CA ILE A 14 -5.19 -12.99 7.93
C ILE A 14 -3.84 -13.22 8.60
N SER A 15 -3.33 -14.46 8.56
CA SER A 15 -2.07 -14.85 9.19
C SER A 15 -0.88 -14.04 8.65
N GLN A 16 -0.83 -13.80 7.33
CA GLN A 16 0.19 -12.97 6.70
C GLN A 16 0.03 -11.50 7.08
N SER A 17 -1.18 -10.97 7.16
CA SER A 17 -1.45 -9.58 7.51
C SER A 17 -0.99 -9.27 8.94
N ILE A 18 -1.25 -10.16 9.89
CA ILE A 18 -0.75 -10.05 11.27
C ILE A 18 0.75 -10.36 11.30
N GLY A 19 1.21 -11.40 10.59
CA GLY A 19 2.60 -11.86 10.57
C GLY A 19 2.92 -12.84 11.71
N ILE A 20 1.96 -13.71 12.06
CA ILE A 20 2.13 -14.74 13.10
C ILE A 20 3.17 -15.78 12.68
N PRO A 21 3.73 -16.56 13.64
CA PRO A 21 4.63 -17.66 13.36
C PRO A 21 3.99 -18.74 12.48
N ASN A 22 4.79 -19.33 11.60
CA ASN A 22 4.38 -20.44 10.76
C ASN A 22 3.93 -21.64 11.60
N GLY A 23 2.85 -22.30 11.18
CA GLY A 23 2.28 -23.45 11.85
C GLY A 23 1.28 -23.09 12.97
N LEU A 24 1.00 -21.81 13.20
CA LEU A 24 -0.04 -21.35 14.14
C LEU A 24 -1.34 -20.95 13.44
N GLU A 25 -1.43 -21.13 12.12
CA GLU A 25 -2.63 -20.82 11.32
C GLU A 25 -3.85 -21.64 11.76
N TYR A 26 -3.65 -22.79 12.42
CA TYR A 26 -4.72 -23.64 12.97
C TYR A 26 -5.61 -22.90 13.99
N ILE A 27 -5.10 -21.84 14.62
CA ILE A 27 -5.88 -20.98 15.53
C ILE A 27 -7.15 -20.46 14.86
N TYR A 28 -7.11 -20.30 13.53
CA TYR A 28 -8.22 -19.78 12.73
C TYR A 28 -9.03 -20.85 12.00
N GLU A 29 -8.77 -22.16 12.25
CA GLU A 29 -9.53 -23.24 11.60
C GLU A 29 -11.03 -23.18 11.90
N ASP A 30 -11.40 -22.67 13.07
CA ASP A 30 -12.80 -22.53 13.52
C ASP A 30 -13.41 -21.15 13.19
N ILE A 31 -12.75 -20.32 12.36
CA ILE A 31 -13.34 -19.05 11.92
C ILE A 31 -14.71 -19.28 11.28
N PRO A 32 -15.77 -18.52 11.69
CA PRO A 32 -17.12 -18.72 11.16
C PRO A 32 -17.21 -18.54 9.64
N ASP A 33 -17.99 -19.40 8.99
CA ASP A 33 -18.13 -19.39 7.52
C ASP A 33 -18.71 -18.09 6.97
N ASP A 34 -19.53 -17.38 7.74
CA ASP A 34 -20.06 -16.07 7.38
C ASP A 34 -18.98 -14.98 7.37
N ILE A 35 -18.03 -15.00 8.30
CA ILE A 35 -16.84 -14.14 8.30
C ILE A 35 -15.96 -14.46 7.09
N VAL A 36 -15.67 -15.72 6.83
CA VAL A 36 -14.92 -16.15 5.63
C VAL A 36 -15.58 -15.60 4.37
N LYS A 37 -16.91 -15.71 4.28
CA LYS A 37 -17.67 -15.20 3.15
C LYS A 37 -17.57 -13.70 3.01
N GLN A 38 -17.72 -12.94 4.09
CA GLN A 38 -17.64 -11.47 4.07
C GLN A 38 -16.26 -10.99 3.59
N ILE A 39 -15.18 -11.53 4.16
CA ILE A 39 -13.81 -11.20 3.75
C ILE A 39 -13.58 -11.56 2.28
N SER A 40 -14.03 -12.75 1.84
CA SER A 40 -13.83 -13.20 0.46
C SER A 40 -14.56 -12.34 -0.56
N ILE A 41 -15.76 -11.87 -0.23
CA ILE A 41 -16.55 -10.95 -1.05
C ILE A 41 -15.84 -9.60 -1.15
N ALA A 42 -15.43 -9.03 -0.02
CA ALA A 42 -14.72 -7.76 0.03
C ALA A 42 -13.45 -7.81 -0.82
N LEU A 43 -12.56 -8.78 -0.58
CA LEU A 43 -11.28 -8.91 -1.29
C LEU A 43 -11.40 -9.20 -2.79
N THR A 44 -12.57 -9.58 -3.29
CA THR A 44 -12.84 -9.78 -4.73
C THR A 44 -13.67 -8.66 -5.36
N GLY A 45 -14.05 -7.64 -4.59
CA GLY A 45 -14.86 -6.52 -5.06
C GLY A 45 -16.27 -6.90 -5.55
N LYS A 46 -16.80 -8.09 -5.17
CA LYS A 46 -18.06 -8.61 -5.71
C LYS A 46 -19.30 -7.90 -5.22
N ASP A 47 -19.24 -7.25 -4.08
CA ASP A 47 -20.36 -6.49 -3.48
C ASP A 47 -20.05 -4.98 -3.36
N VAL A 48 -19.13 -4.47 -4.18
CA VAL A 48 -18.86 -3.04 -4.23
C VAL A 48 -20.00 -2.35 -4.97
N HIS A 49 -21.08 -2.06 -4.25
CA HIS A 49 -22.29 -1.42 -4.78
C HIS A 49 -22.51 0.00 -4.23
N THR A 50 -21.57 0.55 -3.46
CA THR A 50 -21.71 1.92 -2.95
C THR A 50 -21.19 2.91 -3.98
N GLU A 51 -22.08 3.36 -4.87
CA GLU A 51 -21.87 4.53 -5.73
C GLU A 51 -21.84 5.84 -4.93
N THR A 52 -22.04 5.78 -3.61
CA THR A 52 -22.16 6.95 -2.72
C THR A 52 -21.14 6.88 -1.59
N PHE A 53 -20.49 8.02 -1.37
CA PHE A 53 -19.62 8.22 -0.22
C PHE A 53 -20.40 8.07 1.10
N GLU A 54 -19.91 7.25 2.00
CA GLU A 54 -20.41 7.11 3.36
C GLU A 54 -19.41 7.76 4.33
N GLU A 55 -19.89 8.65 5.20
CA GLU A 55 -19.02 9.35 6.18
C GLU A 55 -18.34 8.39 7.17
N ASP A 56 -18.94 7.20 7.38
CA ASP A 56 -18.47 6.17 8.30
C ASP A 56 -17.81 4.97 7.57
N ASP A 57 -17.27 5.19 6.35
CA ASP A 57 -16.57 4.13 5.61
C ASP A 57 -15.43 3.53 6.44
N SER A 58 -15.54 2.23 6.75
CA SER A 58 -14.61 1.51 7.62
C SER A 58 -13.98 0.32 6.86
N PRO A 59 -12.68 0.07 7.04
CA PRO A 59 -12.03 -1.09 6.44
C PRO A 59 -12.43 -2.38 7.19
N ILE A 60 -13.60 -2.91 6.88
CA ILE A 60 -14.19 -4.08 7.55
C ILE A 60 -13.24 -5.28 7.63
N VAL A 61 -12.43 -5.48 6.61
CA VAL A 61 -11.44 -6.57 6.58
C VAL A 61 -10.29 -6.29 7.56
N ASP A 62 -9.87 -5.03 7.70
CA ASP A 62 -8.84 -4.64 8.68
C ASP A 62 -9.35 -4.77 10.12
N GLU A 63 -10.66 -4.56 10.35
CA GLU A 63 -11.31 -4.82 11.63
C GLU A 63 -11.27 -6.33 11.97
N PHE A 64 -11.52 -7.20 10.98
CA PHE A 64 -11.37 -8.64 11.16
C PHE A 64 -9.93 -9.06 11.42
N ILE A 65 -8.94 -8.44 10.78
CA ILE A 65 -7.51 -8.69 11.04
C ILE A 65 -7.16 -8.29 12.48
N GLN A 66 -7.67 -7.17 12.97
CA GLN A 66 -7.46 -6.74 14.35
C GLN A 66 -8.09 -7.72 15.35
N TRP A 67 -9.34 -8.11 15.14
CA TRP A 67 -10.01 -9.12 15.94
C TRP A 67 -9.24 -10.46 15.95
N ALA A 68 -8.78 -10.91 14.80
CA ALA A 68 -8.01 -12.14 14.68
C ALA A 68 -6.66 -12.05 15.44
N GLN A 69 -6.03 -10.87 15.47
CA GLN A 69 -4.84 -10.66 16.28
C GLN A 69 -5.15 -10.79 17.79
N GLU A 70 -6.26 -10.23 18.26
CA GLU A 70 -6.70 -10.34 19.66
C GLU A 70 -6.96 -11.82 20.02
N VAL A 71 -7.61 -12.59 19.14
CA VAL A 71 -7.81 -14.05 19.33
C VAL A 71 -6.47 -14.77 19.40
N TYR A 72 -5.52 -14.46 18.53
CA TYR A 72 -4.18 -15.05 18.55
C TYR A 72 -3.48 -14.81 19.90
N GLU A 73 -3.50 -13.56 20.37
CA GLU A 73 -2.89 -13.16 21.65
C GLU A 73 -3.55 -13.89 22.84
N GLU A 74 -4.88 -14.03 22.84
CA GLU A 74 -5.62 -14.74 23.89
C GLU A 74 -5.28 -16.24 23.92
N VAL A 75 -5.25 -16.90 22.77
CA VAL A 75 -4.83 -18.31 22.66
C VAL A 75 -3.39 -18.50 23.15
N CYS A 76 -2.47 -17.59 22.79
CA CYS A 76 -1.11 -17.63 23.29
C CYS A 76 -1.07 -17.50 24.82
N LYS A 77 -1.85 -16.58 25.38
CA LYS A 77 -1.96 -16.36 26.84
C LYS A 77 -2.49 -17.58 27.58
N GLU A 78 -3.58 -18.18 27.10
CA GLU A 78 -4.18 -19.38 27.70
C GLU A 78 -3.23 -20.58 27.72
N ASN A 79 -2.37 -20.69 26.69
CA ASN A 79 -1.41 -21.79 26.57
C ASN A 79 -0.03 -21.44 27.16
N ASN A 80 0.12 -20.26 27.79
CA ASN A 80 1.37 -19.77 28.36
C ASN A 80 2.55 -19.80 27.36
N ILE A 81 2.27 -19.42 26.11
CA ILE A 81 3.27 -19.19 25.07
C ILE A 81 3.41 -17.70 24.76
N PRO A 82 4.59 -17.19 24.39
CA PRO A 82 4.72 -15.80 23.99
C PRO A 82 3.97 -15.56 22.69
N ALA A 83 3.16 -14.50 22.62
CA ALA A 83 2.58 -14.06 21.36
C ALA A 83 3.63 -13.25 20.60
N VAL A 84 4.02 -13.71 19.42
CA VAL A 84 5.09 -13.10 18.60
C VAL A 84 4.58 -12.87 17.19
N TRP A 85 4.82 -11.68 16.62
CA TRP A 85 4.45 -11.37 15.24
C TRP A 85 5.41 -10.38 14.58
N LYS A 86 5.43 -10.36 13.26
CA LYS A 86 6.22 -9.40 12.46
C LYS A 86 5.56 -8.03 12.49
N SER A 87 6.34 -6.96 12.68
CA SER A 87 5.84 -5.60 12.43
C SER A 87 5.29 -5.48 11.00
N LYS A 88 4.23 -4.69 10.83
CA LYS A 88 3.65 -4.49 9.49
C LYS A 88 4.60 -3.69 8.59
N TRP A 89 5.32 -2.71 9.16
CA TRP A 89 6.16 -1.79 8.41
C TRP A 89 7.59 -1.72 8.94
N PRO A 90 8.58 -1.29 8.12
CA PRO A 90 9.99 -1.27 8.53
C PRO A 90 10.25 -0.28 9.66
N ASN A 91 11.26 -0.58 10.46
CA ASN A 91 11.75 0.28 11.54
C ASN A 91 10.66 0.66 12.56
N ASN A 92 9.75 -0.26 12.84
CA ASN A 92 8.60 -0.09 13.74
C ASN A 92 7.72 1.12 13.39
N LYS A 93 7.56 1.38 12.09
CA LYS A 93 6.61 2.39 11.62
C LYS A 93 5.18 1.91 11.84
N ARG A 94 4.32 2.85 12.28
CA ARG A 94 2.95 2.52 12.68
C ARG A 94 2.03 2.19 11.50
N PHE A 95 2.23 2.88 10.37
CA PHE A 95 1.51 2.68 9.12
C PHE A 95 2.39 3.08 7.94
N ALA A 96 1.96 2.81 6.70
CA ALA A 96 2.67 3.23 5.52
C ALA A 96 1.84 4.16 4.63
N VAL A 97 2.55 4.87 3.74
CA VAL A 97 1.94 5.73 2.71
C VAL A 97 2.65 5.50 1.39
N ALA A 98 1.88 5.15 0.36
CA ALA A 98 2.31 5.16 -1.03
C ALA A 98 1.85 6.49 -1.67
N LEU A 99 2.79 7.37 -1.94
CA LEU A 99 2.52 8.56 -2.76
C LEU A 99 2.63 8.17 -4.23
N THR A 100 1.60 8.46 -5.02
CA THR A 100 1.54 8.08 -6.43
C THR A 100 1.00 9.20 -7.29
N HIS A 101 1.50 9.30 -8.52
CA HIS A 101 1.19 10.36 -9.46
C HIS A 101 0.92 9.78 -10.84
N ASP A 102 -0.31 9.89 -11.31
CA ASP A 102 -0.62 9.59 -12.70
C ASP A 102 -0.27 10.80 -13.56
N SER A 103 0.27 10.53 -14.74
CA SER A 103 0.61 11.52 -15.75
C SER A 103 -0.27 11.25 -16.98
N ASP A 104 -1.50 11.77 -16.94
CA ASP A 104 -2.45 11.61 -18.06
C ASP A 104 -2.00 12.38 -19.28
N SER A 105 -1.32 13.50 -19.06
CA SER A 105 -0.78 14.36 -20.09
C SER A 105 0.48 15.07 -19.59
N ILE A 106 1.47 15.24 -20.48
CA ILE A 106 2.72 15.96 -20.19
C ILE A 106 2.83 17.27 -20.94
N GLU A 107 1.94 17.51 -21.88
CA GLU A 107 1.84 18.73 -22.67
C GLU A 107 0.37 19.10 -22.85
N VAL A 108 0.12 20.37 -23.12
CA VAL A 108 -1.24 20.87 -23.32
C VAL A 108 -1.27 21.84 -24.47
N THR A 109 -2.31 21.71 -25.32
CA THR A 109 -2.55 22.66 -26.40
C THR A 109 -3.15 23.96 -25.88
N GLU A 110 -2.95 25.07 -26.59
CA GLU A 110 -3.56 26.35 -26.24
C GLU A 110 -5.10 26.26 -26.19
N GLU A 111 -5.72 25.48 -27.09
CA GLU A 111 -7.17 25.26 -27.11
C GLU A 111 -7.64 24.56 -25.78
N HIS A 112 -6.89 23.57 -25.31
CA HIS A 112 -7.21 22.89 -24.06
C HIS A 112 -7.00 23.82 -22.86
N LEU A 113 -5.91 24.60 -22.82
CA LEU A 113 -5.66 25.59 -21.77
C LEU A 113 -6.81 26.60 -21.62
N GLN A 114 -7.39 27.04 -22.74
CA GLN A 114 -8.54 27.94 -22.70
C GLN A 114 -9.79 27.26 -22.08
N LYS A 115 -9.97 25.97 -22.27
CA LYS A 115 -11.09 25.21 -21.68
C LYS A 115 -10.94 25.00 -20.18
N VAL A 116 -9.70 24.84 -19.69
CA VAL A 116 -9.39 24.55 -18.29
C VAL A 116 -8.79 25.73 -17.52
N LYS A 117 -8.79 26.93 -18.09
CA LYS A 117 -8.16 28.14 -17.54
C LYS A 117 -8.54 28.44 -16.10
N ASP A 118 -9.79 28.15 -15.73
CA ASP A 118 -10.31 28.40 -14.37
C ASP A 118 -9.68 27.49 -13.30
N ARG A 119 -8.92 26.46 -13.72
CA ARG A 119 -8.20 25.58 -12.81
C ARG A 119 -6.87 26.14 -12.34
N PHE A 120 -6.30 27.13 -13.05
CA PHE A 120 -4.96 27.70 -12.80
C PHE A 120 -5.02 29.15 -12.30
N SER A 121 -3.91 29.64 -11.74
CA SER A 121 -3.75 31.06 -11.45
C SER A 121 -3.62 31.89 -12.73
N GLU A 122 -4.02 33.16 -12.68
CA GLU A 122 -3.88 34.06 -13.84
C GLU A 122 -2.41 34.23 -14.29
N SER A 123 -1.47 34.25 -13.33
CA SER A 123 -0.04 34.35 -13.63
C SER A 123 0.49 33.11 -14.33
N ASP A 124 0.13 31.91 -13.86
CA ASP A 124 0.56 30.64 -14.46
C ASP A 124 0.01 30.50 -15.87
N LEU A 125 -1.29 30.78 -16.03
CA LEU A 125 -1.93 30.77 -17.33
C LEU A 125 -1.29 31.68 -18.33
N LYS A 126 -0.95 32.93 -17.92
CA LYS A 126 -0.26 33.90 -18.77
C LYS A 126 1.12 33.40 -19.21
N GLU A 127 1.93 32.87 -18.28
CA GLU A 127 3.24 32.30 -18.60
C GLU A 127 3.15 31.10 -19.56
N ALA A 128 2.13 30.26 -19.38
CA ALA A 128 1.90 29.11 -20.26
C ALA A 128 1.50 29.55 -21.68
N LEU A 129 0.58 30.50 -21.82
CA LEU A 129 0.16 31.07 -23.12
C LEU A 129 1.29 31.79 -23.85
N GLU A 130 2.26 32.33 -23.10
CA GLU A 130 3.47 32.96 -23.67
C GLU A 130 4.58 31.91 -23.93
N GLY A 131 4.34 30.63 -23.74
CA GLY A 131 5.26 29.51 -23.98
C GLY A 131 6.44 29.42 -22.99
N ARG A 132 6.34 30.09 -21.83
CA ARG A 132 7.42 30.12 -20.82
C ARG A 132 7.24 29.07 -19.72
N LYS A 133 6.06 28.47 -19.60
CA LYS A 133 5.74 27.50 -18.54
C LYS A 133 4.89 26.36 -19.09
N ASN A 134 5.32 25.13 -18.86
CA ASN A 134 4.46 23.97 -19.05
C ASN A 134 3.70 23.69 -17.75
N LEU A 135 2.36 23.77 -17.78
CA LEU A 135 1.50 23.52 -16.61
C LEU A 135 1.24 22.05 -16.39
N TYR A 136 1.56 21.20 -17.38
CA TYR A 136 1.30 19.78 -17.38
C TYR A 136 2.58 18.92 -17.21
N TRP A 137 3.69 19.56 -16.86
CA TRP A 137 4.91 18.88 -16.45
C TRP A 137 5.38 19.42 -15.10
N ASN A 138 5.10 18.70 -14.01
CA ASN A 138 5.37 19.13 -12.64
C ASN A 138 6.23 18.15 -11.84
N ILE A 139 6.85 17.19 -12.50
CA ILE A 139 7.63 16.11 -11.89
C ILE A 139 8.71 16.64 -10.95
N GLU A 140 9.53 17.59 -11.41
CA GLU A 140 10.61 18.16 -10.60
C GLU A 140 10.07 18.98 -9.42
N ARG A 141 8.91 19.65 -9.58
CA ARG A 141 8.27 20.41 -8.49
C ARG A 141 7.73 19.49 -7.41
N ILE A 142 7.10 18.38 -7.81
CA ILE A 142 6.63 17.34 -6.89
C ILE A 142 7.81 16.73 -6.15
N LYS A 143 8.88 16.34 -6.89
CA LYS A 143 10.13 15.87 -6.31
C LYS A 143 10.69 16.83 -5.26
N GLU A 144 10.77 18.12 -5.58
CA GLU A 144 11.27 19.13 -4.65
C GLU A 144 10.39 19.26 -3.40
N ALA A 145 9.07 19.14 -3.53
CA ALA A 145 8.15 19.18 -2.39
C ALA A 145 8.32 17.97 -1.48
N GLU A 146 8.46 16.76 -2.06
CA GLU A 146 8.65 15.50 -1.34
C GLU A 146 10.04 15.40 -0.68
N ASP A 147 11.09 15.85 -1.38
CA ASP A 147 12.47 15.81 -0.86
C ASP A 147 12.65 16.63 0.42
N LYS A 148 11.87 17.70 0.63
CA LYS A 148 11.86 18.46 1.89
C LYS A 148 11.59 17.58 3.11
N PHE A 149 10.81 16.52 2.91
CA PHE A 149 10.43 15.57 3.95
C PHE A 149 11.14 14.22 3.81
N ARG A 150 12.03 14.07 2.82
CA ARG A 150 12.71 12.82 2.46
C ARG A 150 11.72 11.71 2.03
N PHE A 151 10.60 12.09 1.46
CA PHE A 151 9.61 11.19 0.89
C PHE A 151 9.96 10.83 -0.54
N LYS A 152 9.48 9.68 -0.98
CA LYS A 152 9.60 9.19 -2.35
C LYS A 152 8.25 8.71 -2.82
N SER A 153 7.99 8.83 -4.13
CA SER A 153 6.73 8.46 -4.76
C SER A 153 6.93 7.65 -6.03
N SER A 154 5.83 7.24 -6.64
CA SER A 154 5.79 6.61 -7.95
C SER A 154 5.10 7.54 -8.94
N PHE A 155 5.66 7.66 -10.15
CA PHE A 155 5.04 8.33 -11.28
C PHE A 155 4.66 7.30 -12.33
N TYR A 156 3.39 7.26 -12.73
CA TYR A 156 2.91 6.36 -13.79
C TYR A 156 2.68 7.16 -15.07
N PHE A 157 3.31 6.70 -16.17
CA PHE A 157 3.28 7.39 -17.46
C PHE A 157 2.45 6.64 -18.50
N LEU A 158 1.58 7.37 -19.19
CA LEU A 158 0.73 6.88 -20.27
C LEU A 158 1.50 6.93 -21.60
N THR A 159 2.55 6.10 -21.71
CA THR A 159 3.51 6.13 -22.84
C THR A 159 2.91 5.71 -24.19
N SER A 160 1.71 5.13 -24.21
CA SER A 160 0.95 4.87 -25.43
C SER A 160 0.34 6.13 -26.05
N GLU A 161 0.14 7.20 -25.28
CA GLU A 161 -0.51 8.43 -25.72
C GLU A 161 0.49 9.56 -26.03
N TYR A 162 1.69 9.55 -25.41
CA TYR A 162 2.71 10.57 -25.59
C TYR A 162 4.13 10.01 -25.42
N ASN A 163 5.13 10.75 -25.88
CA ASN A 163 6.54 10.35 -25.82
C ASN A 163 7.28 11.09 -24.71
N VAL A 164 7.94 10.35 -23.80
CA VAL A 164 8.71 10.86 -22.67
C VAL A 164 10.23 10.79 -22.88
N GLU A 165 10.73 10.35 -24.06
CA GLU A 165 12.17 10.20 -24.31
C GLU A 165 12.95 11.50 -24.06
N GLN A 166 12.37 12.67 -24.36
CA GLN A 166 13.00 13.97 -24.12
C GLN A 166 13.24 14.26 -22.63
N TYR A 167 12.52 13.61 -21.73
CA TYR A 167 12.62 13.76 -20.28
C TYR A 167 13.40 12.61 -19.62
N LYS A 168 13.95 11.69 -20.40
CA LYS A 168 14.57 10.46 -19.91
C LYS A 168 15.67 10.73 -18.87
N ASP A 169 16.50 11.75 -19.05
CA ASP A 169 17.58 12.08 -18.12
C ASP A 169 17.01 12.48 -16.73
N VAL A 170 15.90 13.22 -16.70
CA VAL A 170 15.19 13.60 -15.46
C VAL A 170 14.59 12.37 -14.79
N LEU A 171 13.95 11.51 -15.56
CA LEU A 171 13.33 10.29 -15.05
C LEU A 171 14.37 9.27 -14.53
N ASP A 172 15.50 9.13 -15.22
CA ASP A 172 16.63 8.30 -14.79
C ASP A 172 17.25 8.83 -13.48
N GLU A 173 17.34 10.16 -13.32
CA GLU A 173 17.81 10.78 -12.07
C GLU A 173 16.84 10.52 -10.92
N LEU A 174 15.53 10.63 -11.15
CA LEU A 174 14.51 10.29 -10.17
C LEU A 174 14.67 8.86 -9.65
N MET A 175 14.77 7.88 -10.56
CA MET A 175 14.94 6.48 -10.18
C MET A 175 16.23 6.22 -9.39
N LYS A 176 17.35 6.85 -9.78
CA LYS A 176 18.62 6.74 -9.02
C LYS A 176 18.50 7.27 -7.60
N ASN A 177 17.58 8.19 -7.37
CA ASN A 177 17.34 8.81 -6.07
C ASN A 177 16.14 8.19 -5.30
N GLY A 178 15.59 7.06 -5.77
CA GLY A 178 14.61 6.26 -5.05
C GLY A 178 13.14 6.55 -5.37
N TRP A 179 12.85 7.39 -6.38
CA TRP A 179 11.51 7.47 -6.97
C TRP A 179 11.29 6.31 -7.93
N GLU A 180 10.05 6.01 -8.23
CA GLU A 180 9.67 4.98 -9.19
C GLU A 180 9.04 5.61 -10.43
N ILE A 181 9.32 5.00 -11.58
CA ILE A 181 8.62 5.26 -12.82
C ILE A 181 7.93 3.99 -13.25
N GLY A 182 6.60 4.00 -13.21
CA GLY A 182 5.72 2.88 -13.54
C GLY A 182 4.86 3.15 -14.78
N LEU A 183 4.08 2.15 -15.18
CA LEU A 183 3.19 2.23 -16.32
C LEU A 183 1.81 2.73 -15.91
N HIS A 184 1.33 3.83 -16.51
CA HIS A 184 -0.09 4.13 -16.60
C HIS A 184 -0.62 3.41 -17.83
N ALA A 185 -1.36 2.31 -17.64
CA ALA A 185 -1.81 1.46 -18.73
C ALA A 185 -2.99 2.11 -19.46
N GLY A 186 -2.94 2.13 -20.79
CA GLY A 186 -3.83 2.90 -21.64
C GLY A 186 -5.27 2.40 -21.67
N PHE A 187 -6.14 3.14 -22.34
CA PHE A 187 -7.56 2.81 -22.42
C PHE A 187 -7.81 1.44 -23.06
N GLY A 188 -8.48 0.55 -22.31
CA GLY A 188 -8.87 -0.79 -22.77
C GLY A 188 -7.79 -1.86 -22.64
N THR A 189 -6.70 -1.60 -21.89
CA THR A 189 -5.68 -2.60 -21.53
C THR A 189 -6.24 -3.59 -20.51
N HIS A 190 -7.12 -3.15 -19.61
CA HIS A 190 -7.75 -3.97 -18.57
C HIS A 190 -8.49 -5.21 -19.09
N ASP A 191 -8.99 -5.17 -20.32
CA ASP A 191 -9.74 -6.27 -20.93
C ASP A 191 -9.12 -6.80 -22.23
N ASN A 192 -7.94 -6.27 -22.63
CA ASN A 192 -7.22 -6.66 -23.83
C ASN A 192 -5.71 -6.80 -23.57
N GLU A 193 -5.24 -8.05 -23.42
CA GLU A 193 -3.84 -8.34 -23.10
C GLU A 193 -2.86 -7.92 -24.20
N ASP A 194 -3.28 -7.92 -25.47
CA ASP A 194 -2.40 -7.50 -26.57
C ASP A 194 -2.13 -5.99 -26.49
N LYS A 195 -3.14 -5.17 -26.14
CA LYS A 195 -2.92 -3.74 -25.86
C LYS A 195 -2.00 -3.53 -24.66
N MET A 196 -2.16 -4.30 -23.59
CA MET A 196 -1.26 -4.24 -22.43
C MET A 196 0.19 -4.52 -22.85
N LYS A 197 0.41 -5.53 -23.70
CA LYS A 197 1.75 -5.85 -24.21
C LYS A 197 2.30 -4.73 -25.10
N GLU A 198 1.45 -4.10 -25.94
CA GLU A 198 1.84 -2.95 -26.75
C GLU A 198 2.30 -1.77 -25.88
N ASP A 199 1.56 -1.45 -24.82
CA ASP A 199 1.92 -0.39 -23.85
C ASP A 199 3.25 -0.69 -23.15
N ILE A 200 3.47 -1.95 -22.71
CA ILE A 200 4.74 -2.38 -22.12
C ILE A 200 5.91 -2.23 -23.11
N VAL A 201 5.70 -2.58 -24.36
CA VAL A 201 6.71 -2.45 -25.43
C VAL A 201 7.04 -0.98 -25.68
N GLU A 202 6.03 -0.11 -25.76
CA GLU A 202 6.24 1.33 -25.97
C GLU A 202 6.93 1.98 -24.76
N PHE A 203 6.52 1.64 -23.53
CA PHE A 203 7.19 2.06 -22.29
C PHE A 203 8.68 1.67 -22.31
N LYS A 204 8.97 0.39 -22.60
CA LYS A 204 10.35 -0.10 -22.66
C LYS A 204 11.17 0.56 -23.77
N LYS A 205 10.57 0.85 -24.90
CA LYS A 205 11.22 1.53 -26.02
C LYS A 205 11.64 2.95 -25.63
N GLN A 206 10.75 3.72 -24.98
CA GLN A 206 11.02 5.09 -24.58
C GLN A 206 12.00 5.19 -23.40
N LEU A 207 11.86 4.34 -22.39
CA LEU A 207 12.59 4.46 -21.13
C LEU A 207 13.77 3.49 -20.99
N GLY A 208 13.80 2.39 -21.75
CA GLY A 208 14.90 1.43 -21.79
C GLY A 208 14.83 0.31 -20.76
N TYR A 209 13.79 0.25 -19.94
CA TYR A 209 13.55 -0.80 -18.95
C TYR A 209 12.06 -1.17 -18.91
N ARG A 210 11.74 -2.30 -18.26
CA ARG A 210 10.36 -2.78 -18.11
C ARG A 210 9.71 -2.15 -16.87
N PRO A 211 8.43 -1.72 -16.95
CA PRO A 211 7.71 -1.25 -15.77
C PRO A 211 7.51 -2.40 -14.78
N ARG A 212 7.56 -2.10 -13.51
CA ARG A 212 7.36 -3.07 -12.42
C ARG A 212 6.03 -2.84 -11.69
N GLY A 213 5.60 -1.61 -11.58
CA GLY A 213 4.30 -1.20 -11.06
C GLY A 213 3.39 -0.70 -12.17
N VAL A 214 2.09 -0.84 -11.97
CA VAL A 214 1.06 -0.45 -12.94
C VAL A 214 -0.14 0.19 -12.27
N ARG A 215 -0.80 1.10 -12.99
CA ARG A 215 -2.15 1.61 -12.74
C ARG A 215 -2.90 1.73 -14.06
N GLU A 216 -4.09 1.16 -14.10
CA GLU A 216 -4.98 1.26 -15.26
C GLU A 216 -5.61 2.65 -15.37
N HIS A 217 -5.59 3.22 -16.57
CA HIS A 217 -6.18 4.52 -16.84
C HIS A 217 -7.70 4.51 -16.58
N TYR A 218 -8.21 5.59 -15.95
CA TYR A 218 -9.60 5.70 -15.47
C TYR A 218 -10.00 4.65 -14.42
N LEU A 219 -9.05 3.97 -13.77
CA LEU A 219 -9.30 2.85 -12.85
C LEU A 219 -10.18 1.77 -13.48
N GLN A 220 -10.04 1.52 -14.81
CA GLN A 220 -10.76 0.47 -15.51
C GLN A 220 -10.23 -0.89 -15.09
N PHE A 221 -11.11 -1.82 -14.71
CA PHE A 221 -10.67 -3.10 -14.17
C PHE A 221 -11.71 -4.20 -14.36
N ASP A 222 -11.27 -5.36 -14.85
CA ASP A 222 -11.97 -6.64 -14.73
C ASP A 222 -11.17 -7.50 -13.75
N TYR A 223 -11.69 -7.73 -12.54
CA TYR A 223 -10.92 -8.26 -11.42
C TYR A 223 -10.07 -9.49 -11.78
N HIS A 224 -10.67 -10.51 -12.38
CA HIS A 224 -9.90 -11.72 -12.70
C HIS A 224 -9.07 -11.56 -13.97
N LYS A 225 -9.63 -10.97 -15.00
CA LYS A 225 -9.01 -10.85 -16.30
C LYS A 225 -7.81 -9.91 -16.30
N THR A 226 -7.98 -8.72 -15.72
CA THR A 226 -6.89 -7.74 -15.59
C THR A 226 -5.75 -8.29 -14.76
N LEU A 227 -6.03 -8.85 -13.58
CA LEU A 227 -5.00 -9.45 -12.72
C LEU A 227 -4.28 -10.62 -13.39
N ASP A 228 -4.98 -11.44 -14.21
CA ASP A 228 -4.34 -12.49 -15.00
C ASP A 228 -3.37 -11.93 -16.04
N PHE A 229 -3.72 -10.82 -16.70
CA PHE A 229 -2.83 -10.15 -17.65
C PHE A 229 -1.62 -9.55 -16.97
N LEU A 230 -1.82 -8.85 -15.84
CA LEU A 230 -0.75 -8.23 -15.09
C LEU A 230 0.23 -9.26 -14.55
N GLU A 231 -0.26 -10.36 -13.97
CA GLU A 231 0.58 -11.45 -13.46
C GLU A 231 1.39 -12.12 -14.59
N ARG A 232 0.75 -12.46 -15.74
CA ARG A 232 1.45 -13.03 -16.90
C ARG A 232 2.47 -12.10 -17.53
N ASN A 233 2.26 -10.79 -17.40
CA ASN A 233 3.20 -9.77 -17.84
C ASN A 233 4.18 -9.35 -16.74
N GLU A 234 4.32 -10.14 -15.66
CA GLU A 234 5.35 -10.03 -14.62
C GLU A 234 5.39 -8.67 -13.90
N PHE A 235 4.24 -8.00 -13.76
CA PHE A 235 4.14 -6.86 -12.86
C PHE A 235 4.29 -7.32 -11.41
N VAL A 236 5.01 -6.53 -10.61
CA VAL A 236 5.23 -6.82 -9.19
C VAL A 236 4.01 -6.43 -8.38
N TYR A 237 3.39 -5.31 -8.73
CA TYR A 237 2.19 -4.82 -8.07
C TYR A 237 1.28 -4.04 -9.01
N ASP A 238 0.00 -4.03 -8.65
CA ASP A 238 -1.03 -3.14 -9.16
C ASP A 238 -1.48 -2.16 -8.06
N THR A 239 -1.99 -1.01 -8.46
CA THR A 239 -2.59 -0.05 -7.53
C THR A 239 -3.77 0.66 -8.18
N THR A 240 -4.61 -0.10 -8.87
CA THR A 240 -5.78 0.38 -9.61
C THR A 240 -7.06 0.32 -8.77
N LEU A 241 -7.17 -0.71 -7.89
CA LEU A 241 -8.44 -0.99 -7.20
C LEU A 241 -8.75 0.08 -6.14
N GLY A 242 -9.68 0.95 -6.50
CA GLY A 242 -10.18 2.06 -5.68
C GLY A 242 -11.44 2.66 -6.27
N PHE A 243 -12.16 3.45 -5.49
CA PHE A 243 -13.30 4.20 -5.98
C PHE A 243 -12.85 5.41 -6.81
N ARG A 244 -13.55 5.63 -7.92
CA ARG A 244 -13.29 6.78 -8.79
C ARG A 244 -14.00 8.03 -8.30
N GLU A 245 -15.24 7.89 -7.87
CA GLU A 245 -16.11 9.02 -7.52
C GLU A 245 -15.87 9.57 -6.11
N HIS A 246 -15.27 8.80 -5.21
CA HIS A 246 -15.00 9.20 -3.82
C HIS A 246 -13.82 8.42 -3.25
N PRO A 247 -13.16 8.89 -2.17
CA PRO A 247 -12.20 8.10 -1.40
C PRO A 247 -12.89 6.92 -0.72
N GLY A 248 -12.14 5.85 -0.39
CA GLY A 248 -12.73 4.74 0.36
C GLY A 248 -11.92 3.45 0.32
N PHE A 249 -12.38 2.49 1.12
CA PHE A 249 -11.81 1.14 1.21
C PHE A 249 -12.50 0.19 0.23
N PHE A 250 -12.22 0.36 -1.07
CA PHE A 250 -12.88 -0.37 -2.17
C PHE A 250 -12.93 -1.89 -1.94
N LEU A 251 -11.86 -2.49 -1.38
CA LEU A 251 -11.79 -3.90 -1.06
C LEU A 251 -12.02 -4.19 0.44
N GLY A 252 -12.56 -3.23 1.18
CA GLY A 252 -12.75 -3.32 2.63
C GLY A 252 -11.44 -3.44 3.42
N THR A 253 -10.29 -3.22 2.79
CA THR A 253 -8.96 -3.30 3.41
C THR A 253 -8.05 -2.18 2.93
N SER A 254 -7.14 -1.79 3.81
CA SER A 254 -5.99 -0.95 3.49
C SER A 254 -4.67 -1.73 3.43
N MET A 255 -4.71 -3.05 3.69
CA MET A 255 -3.49 -3.86 3.67
C MET A 255 -3.09 -4.21 2.24
N PRO A 256 -1.77 -4.18 1.90
CA PRO A 256 -1.31 -4.84 0.70
C PRO A 256 -1.61 -6.33 0.77
N PHE A 257 -2.02 -6.92 -0.33
CA PHE A 257 -2.33 -8.35 -0.36
C PHE A 257 -2.09 -8.96 -1.74
N TYR A 258 -2.05 -10.29 -1.78
CA TYR A 258 -1.96 -11.05 -3.02
C TYR A 258 -3.38 -11.48 -3.44
N PRO A 259 -3.97 -10.90 -4.49
CA PRO A 259 -5.34 -11.19 -4.89
C PRO A 259 -5.56 -12.68 -5.19
N PRO A 260 -6.72 -13.25 -4.86
CA PRO A 260 -7.02 -14.64 -5.21
C PRO A 260 -7.29 -14.81 -6.69
N LYS A 261 -6.91 -15.98 -7.22
CA LYS A 261 -7.38 -16.49 -8.51
C LYS A 261 -8.83 -16.98 -8.38
N GLU A 262 -9.50 -17.29 -9.49
CA GLU A 262 -10.85 -17.86 -9.44
C GLU A 262 -10.95 -19.15 -8.63
N ASN A 263 -9.87 -19.93 -8.54
CA ASN A 263 -9.78 -21.16 -7.78
C ASN A 263 -9.31 -20.96 -6.33
N TRP A 264 -9.19 -19.71 -5.87
CA TRP A 264 -8.70 -19.28 -4.55
C TRP A 264 -7.22 -19.58 -4.29
N GLU A 265 -6.45 -19.92 -5.30
CA GLU A 265 -4.99 -19.87 -5.18
C GLU A 265 -4.51 -18.43 -5.15
N ARG A 266 -3.46 -18.15 -4.37
CA ARG A 266 -2.82 -16.85 -4.28
C ARG A 266 -2.16 -16.49 -5.61
N ARG A 267 -2.25 -15.23 -6.02
CA ARG A 267 -1.44 -14.67 -7.11
C ARG A 267 -0.06 -14.28 -6.60
N GLU A 268 0.88 -14.05 -7.50
CA GLU A 268 2.20 -13.52 -7.16
C GLU A 268 2.24 -11.98 -7.21
N ILE A 269 1.35 -11.34 -7.95
CA ILE A 269 1.20 -9.89 -7.98
C ILE A 269 0.58 -9.38 -6.68
N ILE A 270 1.06 -8.23 -6.20
CA ILE A 270 0.54 -7.58 -5.00
C ILE A 270 -0.44 -6.47 -5.41
N GLU A 271 -1.58 -6.39 -4.76
CA GLU A 271 -2.45 -5.23 -4.81
C GLU A 271 -2.09 -4.25 -3.70
N LEU A 272 -1.91 -2.97 -4.06
CA LEU A 272 -1.80 -1.83 -3.16
C LEU A 272 -3.09 -1.01 -3.27
N PRO A 273 -4.11 -1.23 -2.41
CA PRO A 273 -5.42 -0.61 -2.57
C PRO A 273 -5.34 0.91 -2.63
N LEU A 274 -5.97 1.51 -3.64
CA LEU A 274 -6.07 2.96 -3.77
C LEU A 274 -7.15 3.49 -2.82
N ILE A 275 -6.80 4.44 -1.95
CA ILE A 275 -7.70 4.97 -0.93
C ILE A 275 -8.17 6.40 -1.26
N ILE A 276 -7.26 7.26 -1.69
CA ILE A 276 -7.57 8.68 -1.97
C ILE A 276 -7.09 9.04 -3.36
N MET A 277 -7.95 9.71 -4.14
CA MET A 277 -7.59 10.33 -5.40
C MET A 277 -8.00 11.81 -5.38
N ASP A 278 -7.14 12.69 -5.87
CA ASP A 278 -7.42 14.14 -5.95
C ASP A 278 -8.67 14.44 -6.77
N THR A 279 -8.84 13.74 -7.91
CA THR A 279 -10.01 13.92 -8.78
C THR A 279 -11.30 13.49 -8.10
N SER A 280 -11.28 12.50 -7.22
CA SER A 280 -12.44 12.13 -6.41
C SER A 280 -12.89 13.29 -5.54
N LEU A 281 -11.97 13.94 -4.85
CA LEU A 281 -12.25 15.05 -3.92
C LEU A 281 -12.71 16.31 -4.65
N TRP A 282 -12.01 16.67 -5.73
CA TRP A 282 -12.18 17.97 -6.38
C TRP A 282 -13.02 17.94 -7.66
N GLY A 283 -13.02 16.80 -8.35
CA GLY A 283 -13.72 16.61 -9.61
C GLY A 283 -15.14 16.05 -9.43
N TYR A 284 -15.24 14.93 -8.71
CA TYR A 284 -16.52 14.23 -8.53
C TYR A 284 -17.33 14.76 -7.35
N MET A 285 -16.72 14.91 -6.17
CA MET A 285 -17.40 15.39 -4.97
C MET A 285 -17.49 16.93 -4.90
N ASP A 286 -16.73 17.65 -5.72
CA ASP A 286 -16.64 19.13 -5.77
C ASP A 286 -16.48 19.79 -4.38
N LEU A 287 -15.62 19.21 -3.54
CA LEU A 287 -15.40 19.68 -2.17
C LEU A 287 -14.62 21.00 -2.14
N ASP A 288 -14.86 21.79 -1.11
CA ASP A 288 -13.92 22.85 -0.73
C ASP A 288 -12.67 22.28 -0.05
N GLU A 289 -11.63 23.12 0.12
CA GLU A 289 -10.35 22.68 0.68
C GLU A 289 -10.46 22.18 2.11
N GLU A 290 -11.31 22.77 2.94
CA GLU A 290 -11.47 22.40 4.34
C GLU A 290 -12.16 21.04 4.45
N SER A 291 -13.22 20.83 3.68
CA SER A 291 -13.97 19.56 3.63
C SER A 291 -13.10 18.43 3.09
N GLY A 292 -12.35 18.68 2.00
CA GLY A 292 -11.42 17.70 1.46
C GLY A 292 -10.31 17.31 2.44
N MET A 293 -9.73 18.29 3.16
CA MET A 293 -8.73 18.00 4.21
C MET A 293 -9.31 17.19 5.37
N LYS A 294 -10.55 17.43 5.80
CA LYS A 294 -11.20 16.62 6.84
C LYS A 294 -11.33 15.16 6.41
N ILE A 295 -11.70 14.91 5.17
CA ILE A 295 -11.78 13.55 4.62
C ILE A 295 -10.41 12.89 4.58
N ILE A 296 -9.38 13.59 4.10
CA ILE A 296 -8.01 13.07 4.11
C ILE A 296 -7.56 12.73 5.53
N GLU A 297 -7.85 13.59 6.50
CA GLU A 297 -7.52 13.36 7.92
C GLU A 297 -8.27 12.15 8.51
N TYR A 298 -9.52 11.95 8.12
CA TYR A 298 -10.30 10.78 8.50
C TYR A 298 -9.62 9.47 8.03
N TYR A 299 -9.20 9.38 6.74
CA TYR A 299 -8.51 8.20 6.23
C TYR A 299 -7.14 8.01 6.86
N ILE A 300 -6.35 9.08 7.08
CA ILE A 300 -5.08 8.99 7.83
C ILE A 300 -5.31 8.39 9.22
N ALA A 301 -6.34 8.81 9.94
CA ALA A 301 -6.65 8.32 11.27
C ALA A 301 -7.05 6.83 11.27
N ASN A 302 -7.89 6.39 10.32
CA ASN A 302 -8.28 4.99 10.17
C ASN A 302 -7.07 4.11 9.78
N ILE A 303 -6.29 4.50 8.79
CA ILE A 303 -5.07 3.78 8.38
C ILE A 303 -4.10 3.65 9.57
N LYS A 304 -3.91 4.72 10.33
CA LYS A 304 -3.08 4.73 11.53
C LYS A 304 -3.62 3.79 12.62
N LYS A 305 -4.95 3.71 12.79
CA LYS A 305 -5.60 2.80 13.76
C LYS A 305 -5.28 1.35 13.46
N PHE A 306 -5.41 0.92 12.22
CA PHE A 306 -5.22 -0.48 11.80
C PHE A 306 -3.79 -0.81 11.36
N GLY A 307 -2.92 0.20 11.21
CA GLY A 307 -1.55 0.01 10.73
C GLY A 307 -1.47 -0.36 9.26
N GLY A 308 -2.40 0.13 8.44
CA GLY A 308 -2.52 -0.16 7.03
C GLY A 308 -1.60 0.64 6.12
N LEU A 309 -1.93 0.63 4.83
CA LEU A 309 -1.31 1.42 3.76
C LEU A 309 -2.29 2.50 3.29
N LEU A 310 -1.87 3.75 3.33
CA LEU A 310 -2.56 4.86 2.68
C LEU A 310 -1.98 5.08 1.28
N THR A 311 -2.65 4.62 0.25
CA THR A 311 -2.29 4.94 -1.13
C THR A 311 -3.01 6.21 -1.57
N ILE A 312 -2.23 7.22 -1.96
CA ILE A 312 -2.73 8.51 -2.44
C ILE A 312 -2.35 8.65 -3.90
N LEU A 313 -3.35 8.86 -4.75
CA LEU A 313 -3.17 9.31 -6.12
C LEU A 313 -3.36 10.83 -6.18
N TRP A 314 -2.32 11.52 -6.61
CA TRP A 314 -2.36 12.94 -6.94
C TRP A 314 -1.82 13.13 -8.35
N HIS A 315 -2.68 13.48 -9.32
CA HIS A 315 -2.24 13.68 -10.69
C HIS A 315 -1.17 14.76 -10.75
N GLN A 316 -0.11 14.53 -11.51
CA GLN A 316 1.00 15.48 -11.56
C GLN A 316 0.56 16.84 -12.15
N GLU A 317 -0.44 16.87 -13.02
CA GLU A 317 -1.03 18.08 -13.59
C GLU A 317 -1.75 18.91 -12.53
N ALA A 318 -2.34 18.26 -11.53
CA ALA A 318 -3.08 18.93 -10.46
C ALA A 318 -2.17 19.75 -9.53
N PHE A 319 -0.86 19.54 -9.54
CA PHE A 319 0.08 20.19 -8.61
C PHE A 319 0.11 21.72 -8.73
N LEU A 320 -0.07 22.26 -9.94
CA LEU A 320 -0.17 23.73 -10.17
C LEU A 320 -1.61 24.23 -10.25
N MET A 321 -2.61 23.36 -10.15
CA MET A 321 -4.01 23.78 -10.09
C MET A 321 -4.31 24.47 -8.77
N LYS A 322 -5.41 25.23 -8.69
CA LYS A 322 -5.80 26.05 -7.52
C LYS A 322 -5.77 25.30 -6.19
N ARG A 323 -6.04 23.99 -6.20
CA ARG A 323 -6.04 23.13 -5.01
C ARG A 323 -4.76 22.29 -4.86
N GLY A 324 -3.74 22.53 -5.69
CA GLY A 324 -2.46 21.78 -5.65
C GLY A 324 -1.67 21.98 -4.36
N GLU A 325 -1.84 23.13 -3.68
CA GLU A 325 -1.20 23.38 -2.38
C GLU A 325 -1.61 22.39 -1.30
N ILE A 326 -2.78 21.73 -1.44
CA ILE A 326 -3.26 20.73 -0.49
C ILE A 326 -2.30 19.54 -0.45
N TYR A 327 -1.71 19.16 -1.59
CA TYR A 327 -0.70 18.10 -1.62
C TYR A 327 0.47 18.42 -0.66
N THR A 328 1.00 19.64 -0.69
CA THR A 328 2.05 20.06 0.24
C THR A 328 1.59 20.00 1.70
N ARG A 329 0.34 20.37 2.00
CA ARG A 329 -0.24 20.25 3.35
C ARG A 329 -0.36 18.79 3.80
N ILE A 330 -0.66 17.86 2.89
CA ILE A 330 -0.65 16.42 3.16
C ILE A 330 0.76 15.98 3.53
N LEU A 331 1.78 16.35 2.75
CA LEU A 331 3.18 16.01 3.04
C LEU A 331 3.62 16.54 4.41
N GLU A 332 3.28 17.79 4.75
CA GLU A 332 3.56 18.38 6.06
C GLU A 332 2.89 17.64 7.21
N LYS A 333 1.66 17.15 7.00
CA LYS A 333 0.95 16.35 8.01
C LYS A 333 1.62 14.99 8.19
N LEU A 334 1.90 14.29 7.10
CA LEU A 334 2.56 12.98 7.13
C LEU A 334 3.97 13.05 7.75
N SER A 335 4.69 14.16 7.56
CA SER A 335 6.03 14.34 8.16
C SER A 335 6.04 14.37 9.69
N LYS A 336 4.88 14.62 10.31
CA LYS A 336 4.70 14.65 11.77
C LYS A 336 4.23 13.29 12.32
N GLU A 337 3.95 12.33 11.45
CA GLU A 337 3.46 11.01 11.81
C GLU A 337 4.60 9.97 11.84
N ASN A 338 4.43 8.91 12.64
CA ASN A 338 5.34 7.78 12.62
C ASN A 338 4.97 6.81 11.48
N CYS A 339 5.12 7.25 10.22
CA CYS A 339 4.76 6.47 9.04
C CYS A 339 5.98 6.15 8.16
N PHE A 340 5.83 5.13 7.33
CA PHE A 340 6.76 4.76 6.26
C PHE A 340 6.23 5.29 4.94
N VAL A 341 6.78 6.39 4.44
CA VAL A 341 6.37 6.99 3.16
C VAL A 341 7.36 6.59 2.08
N SER A 342 6.88 5.96 1.00
CA SER A 342 7.75 5.51 -0.08
C SER A 342 6.99 5.31 -1.40
N SER A 343 7.74 4.95 -2.48
CA SER A 343 7.17 4.53 -3.76
C SER A 343 6.45 3.18 -3.66
N GLY A 344 5.51 2.93 -4.58
CA GLY A 344 4.73 1.69 -4.62
C GLY A 344 5.63 0.46 -4.71
N ILE A 345 6.66 0.48 -5.55
CA ILE A 345 7.59 -0.65 -5.68
C ILE A 345 8.33 -0.94 -4.37
N THR A 346 8.76 0.09 -3.64
CA THR A 346 9.44 -0.09 -2.35
C THR A 346 8.49 -0.68 -1.31
N ILE A 347 7.23 -0.27 -1.29
CA ILE A 347 6.18 -0.81 -0.42
C ILE A 347 5.89 -2.28 -0.79
N ALA A 348 5.71 -2.59 -2.07
CA ALA A 348 5.45 -3.95 -2.54
C ALA A 348 6.63 -4.89 -2.25
N GLU A 349 7.88 -4.46 -2.50
CA GLU A 349 9.08 -5.23 -2.16
C GLU A 349 9.22 -5.45 -0.65
N TRP A 350 8.93 -4.42 0.16
CA TRP A 350 8.89 -4.57 1.62
C TRP A 350 7.89 -5.65 2.03
N TRP A 351 6.66 -5.55 1.55
CA TRP A 351 5.58 -6.49 1.91
C TRP A 351 5.91 -7.92 1.51
N ASN A 352 6.46 -8.10 0.30
CA ASN A 352 6.93 -9.40 -0.17
C ASN A 352 8.07 -9.97 0.69
N ASN A 353 9.10 -9.18 0.97
CA ASN A 353 10.24 -9.61 1.80
C ASN A 353 9.80 -9.93 3.23
N ARG A 354 8.91 -9.12 3.81
CA ARG A 354 8.31 -9.38 5.13
C ARG A 354 7.56 -10.71 5.14
N ASN A 355 6.76 -10.99 4.13
CA ASN A 355 5.98 -12.23 4.06
C ASN A 355 6.85 -13.47 3.79
N ASN A 356 7.98 -13.30 3.11
CA ASN A 356 8.98 -14.36 2.89
C ASN A 356 9.91 -14.59 4.10
N SER A 357 9.91 -13.70 5.09
CA SER A 357 10.60 -13.96 6.35
C SER A 357 9.83 -15.01 7.16
N GLU A 358 10.53 -15.94 7.77
CA GLU A 358 9.94 -17.05 8.50
C GLU A 358 10.08 -16.84 10.01
N ILE A 359 9.00 -17.03 10.75
CA ILE A 359 9.01 -17.11 12.20
C ILE A 359 8.47 -18.47 12.60
N SER A 360 9.14 -19.14 13.54
CA SER A 360 8.63 -20.37 14.17
C SER A 360 8.82 -20.32 15.68
N ILE A 361 7.86 -20.84 16.42
CA ILE A 361 7.95 -21.00 17.88
C ILE A 361 8.09 -22.48 18.18
N VAL A 362 9.10 -22.83 18.98
CA VAL A 362 9.35 -24.20 19.41
C VAL A 362 9.56 -24.26 20.91
N GLU A 363 9.14 -25.34 21.55
CA GLU A 363 9.40 -25.59 22.96
C GLU A 363 10.84 -26.00 23.15
N ASP A 364 11.57 -25.28 24.02
CA ASP A 364 12.94 -25.60 24.42
C ASP A 364 12.92 -26.25 25.82
N SER A 365 13.40 -27.48 25.92
CA SER A 365 13.38 -28.30 27.14
C SER A 365 14.14 -27.70 28.33
N GLN A 366 15.04 -26.71 28.09
CA GLN A 366 15.86 -26.10 29.14
C GLN A 366 15.46 -24.66 29.44
N LYS A 367 14.94 -23.94 28.42
CA LYS A 367 14.69 -22.50 28.47
C LYS A 367 13.22 -22.09 28.31
N GLY A 368 12.30 -23.06 28.14
CA GLY A 368 10.91 -22.79 27.84
C GLY A 368 10.67 -22.63 26.35
N TRP A 369 10.17 -21.45 25.88
CA TRP A 369 9.88 -21.21 24.48
C TRP A 369 11.04 -20.50 23.76
N LYS A 370 11.24 -20.88 22.53
CA LYS A 370 12.22 -20.27 21.61
C LYS A 370 11.52 -19.87 20.32
N CYS A 371 11.75 -18.64 19.88
CA CYS A 371 11.32 -18.16 18.57
C CYS A 371 12.52 -18.09 17.65
N ILE A 372 12.43 -18.70 16.46
CA ILE A 372 13.46 -18.71 15.43
C ILE A 372 13.00 -17.84 14.29
N ILE A 373 13.82 -16.89 13.87
CA ILE A 373 13.55 -15.98 12.77
C ILE A 373 14.60 -16.21 11.68
N ASN A 374 14.14 -16.57 10.47
CA ASN A 374 14.96 -16.77 9.28
C ASN A 374 14.54 -15.83 8.15
N ASN A 375 15.50 -15.51 7.28
CA ASN A 375 15.28 -14.61 6.13
C ASN A 375 14.71 -13.26 6.54
N ALA A 376 15.17 -12.70 7.67
CA ALA A 376 14.65 -11.44 8.20
C ALA A 376 14.78 -10.30 7.18
N ALA A 377 13.65 -9.68 6.83
CA ALA A 377 13.64 -8.51 5.95
C ALA A 377 14.39 -7.34 6.59
N LYS A 378 15.16 -6.59 5.82
CA LYS A 378 15.91 -5.44 6.32
C LYS A 378 14.97 -4.40 6.96
N GLY A 379 15.21 -4.04 8.22
CA GLY A 379 14.36 -3.12 8.99
C GLY A 379 13.12 -3.78 9.60
N MET A 380 12.99 -5.11 9.54
CA MET A 380 11.90 -5.82 10.19
C MET A 380 12.06 -5.73 11.71
N CYS A 381 10.95 -5.47 12.39
CA CYS A 381 10.85 -5.63 13.83
C CYS A 381 9.95 -6.82 14.16
N ILE A 382 10.23 -7.43 15.29
CA ILE A 382 9.37 -8.43 15.92
C ILE A 382 8.68 -7.77 17.10
N GLU A 383 7.39 -7.90 17.16
CA GLU A 383 6.58 -7.59 18.32
C GLU A 383 6.38 -8.87 19.13
N ALA A 384 6.48 -8.78 20.44
CA ALA A 384 6.27 -9.93 21.30
C ALA A 384 5.59 -9.52 22.61
N LYS A 385 4.53 -10.25 22.97
CA LYS A 385 3.88 -10.15 24.29
C LYS A 385 4.18 -11.38 25.14
N ILE A 386 4.54 -11.16 26.37
CA ILE A 386 4.69 -12.22 27.38
C ILE A 386 3.73 -11.98 28.55
N PHE A 387 3.12 -13.05 29.01
CA PHE A 387 2.01 -13.04 29.97
C PHE A 387 2.45 -13.48 31.39
N ASP A 388 3.71 -13.90 31.55
CA ASP A 388 4.34 -14.20 32.84
C ASP A 388 5.37 -13.11 33.16
N LEU A 389 5.05 -12.24 34.11
CA LEU A 389 5.90 -11.10 34.51
C LEU A 389 7.22 -11.52 35.15
N THR A 390 7.40 -12.79 35.48
CA THR A 390 8.67 -13.32 36.02
C THR A 390 9.65 -13.67 34.91
N LYS A 391 9.18 -13.64 33.65
CA LYS A 391 9.92 -13.99 32.43
C LYS A 391 10.41 -12.76 31.69
N SER A 392 11.34 -12.99 30.77
CA SER A 392 11.87 -11.94 29.87
C SER A 392 12.26 -12.52 28.52
N ILE A 393 12.49 -11.66 27.54
CA ILE A 393 13.04 -12.07 26.24
C ILE A 393 14.54 -11.82 26.24
N SER A 394 15.32 -12.84 25.86
CA SER A 394 16.73 -12.70 25.53
C SER A 394 16.95 -12.98 24.04
N ILE A 395 17.90 -12.30 23.43
CA ILE A 395 18.18 -12.34 21.99
C ILE A 395 19.52 -13.03 21.77
N ASN A 396 19.55 -14.00 20.84
CA ASN A 396 20.76 -14.61 20.32
C ASN A 396 20.83 -14.32 18.81
N GLY A 397 21.77 -13.50 18.40
CA GLY A 397 21.94 -13.06 17.02
C GLY A 397 21.85 -11.53 16.86
N PRO A 398 21.83 -11.03 15.61
CA PRO A 398 21.86 -9.60 15.31
C PRO A 398 20.48 -8.96 15.47
N GLY A 399 20.15 -8.60 16.70
CA GLY A 399 18.90 -7.89 17.04
C GLY A 399 19.04 -7.15 18.36
N ARG A 400 18.14 -6.21 18.60
CA ARG A 400 18.09 -5.43 19.86
C ARG A 400 16.67 -5.08 20.25
N ILE A 401 16.40 -5.04 21.55
CA ILE A 401 15.15 -4.49 22.10
C ILE A 401 15.19 -2.98 21.90
N ILE A 402 14.21 -2.43 21.18
CA ILE A 402 14.06 -1.00 20.92
C ILE A 402 12.98 -0.36 21.79
N ASP A 403 12.02 -1.16 22.26
CA ASP A 403 11.00 -0.74 23.21
C ASP A 403 10.61 -1.89 24.13
N LYS A 404 10.21 -1.54 25.37
CA LYS A 404 9.67 -2.44 26.35
C LYS A 404 8.68 -1.70 27.22
N SER A 405 7.44 -2.18 27.29
CA SER A 405 6.40 -1.64 28.16
C SER A 405 5.72 -2.75 28.96
N GLU A 406 5.20 -2.41 30.13
CA GLU A 406 4.43 -3.31 30.99
C GLU A 406 3.09 -2.67 31.31
N ALA A 407 2.00 -3.38 30.99
CA ALA A 407 0.64 -2.95 31.26
C ALA A 407 -0.27 -4.18 31.40
N ASP A 408 -1.33 -4.07 32.17
CA ASP A 408 -2.41 -5.07 32.29
C ASP A 408 -1.96 -6.51 32.56
N GLY A 409 -0.81 -6.68 33.24
CA GLY A 409 -0.26 -8.00 33.58
C GLY A 409 0.47 -8.70 32.42
N GLU A 410 0.88 -7.95 31.41
CA GLU A 410 1.70 -8.43 30.30
C GLU A 410 2.87 -7.50 30.01
N ILE A 411 3.92 -8.02 29.39
CA ILE A 411 5.07 -7.23 28.93
C ILE A 411 5.10 -7.29 27.41
N HIS A 412 5.10 -6.12 26.77
CA HIS A 412 5.26 -5.96 25.33
C HIS A 412 6.69 -5.55 24.99
N TYR A 413 7.27 -6.20 23.97
CA TYR A 413 8.59 -5.92 23.46
C TYR A 413 8.50 -5.59 21.97
N SER A 414 9.21 -4.55 21.54
CA SER A 414 9.54 -4.32 20.13
C SER A 414 11.03 -4.59 19.93
N ILE A 415 11.37 -5.46 18.98
CA ILE A 415 12.71 -5.98 18.75
C ILE A 415 13.11 -5.71 17.30
N GLU A 416 14.08 -4.85 17.09
CA GLU A 416 14.65 -4.58 15.76
C GLU A 416 15.61 -5.68 15.37
N LEU A 417 15.51 -6.16 14.13
CA LEU A 417 16.35 -7.21 13.57
C LEU A 417 17.36 -6.63 12.55
N GLU A 418 18.60 -7.08 12.64
CA GLU A 418 19.64 -6.81 11.64
C GLU A 418 19.99 -8.06 10.82
N GLY A 419 19.26 -9.14 11.00
CA GLY A 419 19.41 -10.43 10.33
C GLY A 419 18.69 -11.54 11.09
N ASP A 420 18.97 -12.77 10.71
CA ASP A 420 18.37 -13.96 11.33
C ASP A 420 18.80 -14.08 12.80
N CYS A 421 17.85 -14.37 13.66
CA CYS A 421 18.10 -14.47 15.10
C CYS A 421 17.14 -15.42 15.82
N GLU A 422 17.45 -15.67 17.09
CA GLU A 422 16.62 -16.46 17.99
C GLU A 422 16.23 -15.63 19.21
N LEU A 423 14.98 -15.70 19.58
CA LEU A 423 14.47 -15.10 20.82
C LEU A 423 14.17 -16.21 21.82
N PHE A 424 14.63 -16.08 23.04
CA PHE A 424 14.38 -17.02 24.12
C PHE A 424 13.47 -16.40 25.15
N TYR A 425 12.44 -17.13 25.53
CA TYR A 425 11.51 -16.81 26.60
C TYR A 425 12.04 -17.43 27.92
N VAL A 426 12.77 -16.68 28.71
CA VAL A 426 13.52 -17.12 29.89
C VAL A 426 12.98 -16.56 31.18
#